data_3596efff112395e8e238c3682bc5bcf8
#
_entry.id   3596efff112395e8e238c3682bc5bcf8
#
_cell.length_a   1.000
_cell.length_b   1.000
_cell.length_c   1.000
_cell.angle_alpha   90.00
_cell.angle_beta   90.00
_cell.angle_gamma   90.00
#
_symmetry.space_group_name_H-M   'P 1'
#
loop_
_entity.id
_entity.type
_entity.pdbx_description
1 polymer ?
#
loop_
_entity_poly.entity_id
_entity_poly.type
_entity_poly.pdbx_seq_one_letter_code
_entity_poly.pdbx_strand_id
1 'polypeptide(L)'
;MKREFSESVLQLKQELAYRNYSPRTISNYCESMMGLETKFNKPLHQIAESELKSFLHYLLVHQKKSTSFINQNISAFKIYTQDVLKRPWEDIKIKRPRREKKLPVVLSVKEVENLIFHTSNLKHRAMLMLMYSSGIRKMELLQLKPKAIDSERMVVKVVQGKGRKDRQTILAPKTLEVLREYYKRERPSTYLFEPLGKKGTCISERTLDHIVKKSASKAGITKEVSSHTLRHSFATHLLEAGVSLRLIQELLGHTSLKTTSIYLHLTNVNPGKVTSPIESMNI
;
A
#
# COMPACT_ATOMS: atom_id res chain seq x y z
N MET A 1 -0.84 -8.23 -28.97
CA MET A 1 -1.84 -9.30 -28.86
C MET A 1 -2.16 -9.51 -27.38
N LYS A 2 -3.44 -9.38 -26.97
CA LYS A 2 -3.89 -9.85 -25.67
C LYS A 2 -3.84 -11.38 -25.71
N ARG A 3 -3.02 -12.01 -24.89
CA ARG A 3 -3.00 -13.47 -24.75
C ARG A 3 -4.38 -13.90 -24.23
N GLU A 4 -5.07 -14.77 -24.95
CA GLU A 4 -6.30 -15.38 -24.46
C GLU A 4 -5.98 -16.28 -23.28
N PHE A 5 -6.85 -16.25 -22.27
CA PHE A 5 -6.74 -17.13 -21.11
C PHE A 5 -7.14 -18.54 -21.51
N SER A 6 -6.40 -19.53 -21.02
CA SER A 6 -6.82 -20.93 -21.10
C SER A 6 -8.11 -21.15 -20.30
N GLU A 7 -8.80 -22.24 -20.56
CA GLU A 7 -9.98 -22.65 -19.80
C GLU A 7 -9.70 -22.74 -18.29
N SER A 8 -8.58 -23.35 -17.91
CA SER A 8 -8.14 -23.45 -16.50
C SER A 8 -7.99 -22.07 -15.82
N VAL A 9 -7.39 -21.10 -16.53
CA VAL A 9 -7.21 -19.75 -16.00
C VAL A 9 -8.54 -18.99 -15.98
N LEU A 10 -9.46 -19.24 -16.93
CA LEU A 10 -10.81 -18.66 -16.91
C LEU A 10 -11.62 -19.16 -15.72
N GLN A 11 -11.55 -20.45 -15.40
CA GLN A 11 -12.19 -21.01 -14.21
C GLN A 11 -11.66 -20.39 -12.92
N LEU A 12 -10.33 -20.23 -12.79
CA LEU A 12 -9.73 -19.51 -11.67
C LEU A 12 -10.23 -18.06 -11.60
N LYS A 13 -10.31 -17.37 -12.73
CA LYS A 13 -10.80 -15.98 -12.80
C LYS A 13 -12.25 -15.87 -12.31
N GLN A 14 -13.11 -16.80 -12.71
CA GLN A 14 -14.51 -16.85 -12.26
C GLN A 14 -14.61 -17.09 -10.75
N GLU A 15 -13.85 -18.06 -10.22
CA GLU A 15 -13.82 -18.35 -8.79
C GLU A 15 -13.34 -17.15 -7.96
N LEU A 16 -12.30 -16.47 -8.41
CA LEU A 16 -11.80 -15.25 -7.76
C LEU A 16 -12.81 -14.10 -7.80
N ALA A 17 -13.54 -13.96 -8.92
CA ALA A 17 -14.59 -12.96 -9.07
C ALA A 17 -15.79 -13.27 -8.15
N TYR A 18 -16.21 -14.52 -8.09
CA TYR A 18 -17.26 -15.00 -7.18
C TYR A 18 -16.92 -14.69 -5.71
N ARG A 19 -15.66 -14.89 -5.30
CA ARG A 19 -15.14 -14.55 -3.98
C ARG A 19 -14.88 -13.06 -3.77
N ASN A 20 -15.25 -12.23 -4.72
CA ASN A 20 -15.13 -10.79 -4.63
C ASN A 20 -13.68 -10.28 -4.40
N TYR A 21 -12.71 -10.96 -5.01
CA TYR A 21 -11.33 -10.46 -5.06
C TYR A 21 -11.24 -9.17 -5.86
N SER A 22 -10.26 -8.30 -5.53
CA SER A 22 -10.05 -7.06 -6.28
C SER A 22 -9.66 -7.37 -7.73
N PRO A 23 -10.07 -6.55 -8.73
CA PRO A 23 -9.69 -6.73 -10.14
C PRO A 23 -8.17 -6.90 -10.32
N ARG A 24 -7.38 -6.15 -9.55
CA ARG A 24 -5.92 -6.24 -9.57
C ARG A 24 -5.41 -7.59 -9.05
N THR A 25 -6.01 -8.12 -7.99
CA THR A 25 -5.63 -9.44 -7.45
C THR A 25 -5.96 -10.53 -8.47
N ILE A 26 -7.15 -10.44 -9.10
CA ILE A 26 -7.57 -11.37 -10.16
C ILE A 26 -6.57 -11.34 -11.31
N SER A 27 -6.23 -10.16 -11.85
CA SER A 27 -5.24 -10.03 -12.92
C SER A 27 -3.90 -10.65 -12.55
N ASN A 28 -3.37 -10.29 -11.38
CA ASN A 28 -2.09 -10.80 -10.92
C ASN A 28 -2.05 -12.34 -10.76
N TYR A 29 -3.15 -12.92 -10.25
CA TYR A 29 -3.24 -14.37 -10.07
C TYR A 29 -3.38 -15.10 -11.41
N CYS A 30 -4.21 -14.58 -12.31
CA CYS A 30 -4.33 -15.12 -13.66
C CYS A 30 -3.01 -15.05 -14.44
N GLU A 31 -2.32 -13.91 -14.41
CA GLU A 31 -1.02 -13.74 -15.05
C GLU A 31 0.05 -14.69 -14.49
N SER A 32 0.04 -14.92 -13.16
CA SER A 32 0.93 -15.89 -12.51
C SER A 32 0.67 -17.32 -13.02
N MET A 33 -0.58 -17.70 -13.16
CA MET A 33 -0.98 -19.03 -13.60
C MET A 33 -0.75 -19.23 -15.11
N MET A 34 -0.99 -18.21 -15.93
CA MET A 34 -0.58 -18.23 -17.34
C MET A 34 0.93 -18.44 -17.51
N GLY A 35 1.73 -17.78 -16.67
CA GLY A 35 3.18 -17.97 -16.67
C GLY A 35 3.60 -19.43 -16.38
N LEU A 36 2.87 -20.10 -15.49
CA LEU A 36 3.07 -21.51 -15.17
C LEU A 36 2.71 -22.41 -16.35
N GLU A 37 1.52 -22.23 -16.95
CA GLU A 37 1.10 -22.99 -18.15
C GLU A 37 2.04 -22.79 -19.33
N THR A 38 2.46 -21.56 -19.57
CA THR A 38 3.41 -21.23 -20.66
C THR A 38 4.76 -21.93 -20.45
N LYS A 39 5.24 -22.03 -19.20
CA LYS A 39 6.53 -22.65 -18.89
C LYS A 39 6.55 -24.14 -19.21
N PHE A 40 5.45 -24.84 -18.94
CA PHE A 40 5.36 -26.29 -19.11
C PHE A 40 4.56 -26.72 -20.35
N ASN A 41 3.96 -25.77 -21.06
CA ASN A 41 3.05 -26.01 -22.18
C ASN A 41 1.93 -27.02 -21.85
N LYS A 42 1.35 -26.84 -20.64
CA LYS A 42 0.28 -27.70 -20.09
C LYS A 42 -0.78 -26.86 -19.41
N PRO A 43 -2.06 -27.28 -19.42
CA PRO A 43 -3.10 -26.64 -18.63
C PRO A 43 -2.89 -26.87 -17.13
N LEU A 44 -3.36 -25.97 -16.26
CA LEU A 44 -3.11 -25.98 -14.82
C LEU A 44 -3.48 -27.31 -14.12
N HIS A 45 -4.56 -27.97 -14.57
CA HIS A 45 -5.03 -29.22 -13.94
C HIS A 45 -4.08 -30.41 -14.16
N GLN A 46 -3.15 -30.30 -15.14
CA GLN A 46 -2.13 -31.31 -15.46
C GLN A 46 -0.76 -30.96 -14.86
N ILE A 47 -0.61 -29.82 -14.21
CA ILE A 47 0.64 -29.41 -13.57
C ILE A 47 0.85 -30.22 -12.28
N ALA A 48 1.94 -31.00 -12.24
CA ALA A 48 2.34 -31.75 -11.07
C ALA A 48 2.95 -30.83 -9.98
N GLU A 49 2.95 -31.30 -8.74
CA GLU A 49 3.59 -30.58 -7.61
C GLU A 49 5.08 -30.33 -7.86
N SER A 50 5.78 -31.30 -8.42
CA SER A 50 7.21 -31.20 -8.76
C SER A 50 7.47 -30.09 -9.80
N GLU A 51 6.60 -29.99 -10.81
CA GLU A 51 6.67 -28.95 -11.83
C GLU A 51 6.42 -27.55 -11.23
N LEU A 52 5.42 -27.43 -10.35
CA LEU A 52 5.18 -26.18 -9.63
C LEU A 52 6.39 -25.80 -8.75
N LYS A 53 6.97 -26.73 -8.00
CA LYS A 53 8.20 -26.50 -7.22
C LYS A 53 9.37 -26.05 -8.08
N SER A 54 9.60 -26.70 -9.21
CA SER A 54 10.64 -26.33 -10.17
C SER A 54 10.42 -24.94 -10.74
N PHE A 55 9.17 -24.56 -11.05
CA PHE A 55 8.82 -23.23 -11.52
C PHE A 55 9.07 -22.14 -10.45
N LEU A 56 8.64 -22.39 -9.21
CA LEU A 56 8.85 -21.46 -8.11
C LEU A 56 10.35 -21.27 -7.82
N HIS A 57 11.13 -22.34 -7.88
CA HIS A 57 12.59 -22.30 -7.76
C HIS A 57 13.22 -21.49 -8.90
N TYR A 58 12.82 -21.74 -10.14
CA TYR A 58 13.27 -20.97 -11.31
C TYR A 58 12.97 -19.47 -11.15
N LEU A 59 11.77 -19.13 -10.73
CA LEU A 59 11.38 -17.73 -10.49
C LEU A 59 12.22 -17.08 -9.40
N LEU A 60 12.53 -17.80 -8.31
CA LEU A 60 13.28 -17.28 -7.18
C LEU A 60 14.77 -17.12 -7.50
N VAL A 61 15.40 -18.17 -8.04
CA VAL A 61 16.86 -18.25 -8.21
C VAL A 61 17.30 -17.60 -9.51
N HIS A 62 16.70 -17.97 -10.64
CA HIS A 62 17.11 -17.50 -11.95
C HIS A 62 16.49 -16.16 -12.34
N GLN A 63 15.20 -15.98 -12.07
CA GLN A 63 14.50 -14.73 -12.38
C GLN A 63 14.62 -13.68 -11.25
N LYS A 64 15.22 -14.02 -10.10
CA LYS A 64 15.38 -13.16 -8.92
C LYS A 64 14.09 -12.45 -8.50
N LYS A 65 12.94 -13.13 -8.67
CA LYS A 65 11.65 -12.59 -8.26
C LYS A 65 11.54 -12.54 -6.74
N SER A 66 10.81 -11.54 -6.22
CA SER A 66 10.64 -11.38 -4.77
C SER A 66 9.91 -12.57 -4.13
N THR A 67 10.19 -12.83 -2.85
CA THR A 67 9.46 -13.85 -2.07
C THR A 67 7.95 -13.57 -2.00
N SER A 68 7.54 -12.31 -2.11
CA SER A 68 6.12 -11.93 -2.20
C SER A 68 5.49 -12.41 -3.51
N PHE A 69 6.21 -12.31 -4.64
CA PHE A 69 5.75 -12.81 -5.92
C PHE A 69 5.64 -14.34 -5.93
N ILE A 70 6.62 -15.04 -5.34
CA ILE A 70 6.57 -16.49 -5.15
C ILE A 70 5.34 -16.88 -4.31
N ASN A 71 5.12 -16.21 -3.17
CA ASN A 71 3.94 -16.46 -2.32
C ASN A 71 2.61 -16.18 -3.02
N GLN A 72 2.59 -15.22 -3.96
CA GLN A 72 1.43 -14.94 -4.80
C GLN A 72 1.12 -16.10 -5.73
N ASN A 73 2.13 -16.66 -6.40
CA ASN A 73 1.98 -17.85 -7.26
C ASN A 73 1.45 -19.05 -6.47
N ILE A 74 2.02 -19.32 -5.28
CA ILE A 74 1.53 -20.38 -4.39
C ILE A 74 0.07 -20.14 -4.00
N SER A 75 -0.31 -18.92 -3.69
CA SER A 75 -1.69 -18.59 -3.31
C SER A 75 -2.67 -18.77 -4.47
N ALA A 76 -2.28 -18.37 -5.68
CA ALA A 76 -3.11 -18.53 -6.87
C ALA A 76 -3.32 -20.01 -7.21
N PHE A 77 -2.25 -20.81 -7.18
CA PHE A 77 -2.33 -22.23 -7.43
C PHE A 77 -3.11 -22.98 -6.35
N LYS A 78 -2.94 -22.55 -5.07
CA LYS A 78 -3.72 -23.11 -3.95
C LYS A 78 -5.23 -22.92 -4.18
N ILE A 79 -5.67 -21.70 -4.52
CA ILE A 79 -7.07 -21.44 -4.79
C ILE A 79 -7.56 -22.26 -5.97
N TYR A 80 -6.77 -22.35 -7.04
CA TYR A 80 -7.14 -23.18 -8.18
C TYR A 80 -7.34 -24.64 -7.78
N THR A 81 -6.38 -25.23 -7.05
CA THR A 81 -6.42 -26.63 -6.62
C THR A 81 -7.60 -26.91 -5.67
N GLN A 82 -7.76 -26.10 -4.62
CA GLN A 82 -8.77 -26.36 -3.60
C GLN A 82 -10.19 -26.00 -4.06
N ASP A 83 -10.31 -24.86 -4.74
CA ASP A 83 -11.62 -24.25 -4.94
C ASP A 83 -12.18 -24.52 -6.35
N VAL A 84 -11.31 -24.68 -7.35
CA VAL A 84 -11.72 -25.05 -8.72
C VAL A 84 -11.67 -26.56 -8.90
N LEU A 85 -10.53 -27.20 -8.61
CA LEU A 85 -10.37 -28.65 -8.80
C LEU A 85 -10.94 -29.50 -7.66
N LYS A 86 -11.33 -28.87 -6.52
CA LYS A 86 -11.84 -29.57 -5.32
C LYS A 86 -10.87 -30.64 -4.76
N ARG A 87 -9.55 -30.40 -4.92
CA ARG A 87 -8.49 -31.28 -4.42
C ARG A 87 -7.93 -30.74 -3.10
N PRO A 88 -7.63 -31.58 -2.09
CA PRO A 88 -7.03 -31.16 -0.83
C PRO A 88 -5.67 -30.50 -1.06
N TRP A 89 -5.39 -29.39 -0.37
CA TRP A 89 -4.08 -28.71 -0.45
C TRP A 89 -3.02 -29.40 0.39
N GLU A 90 -3.45 -30.13 1.41
CA GLU A 90 -2.57 -30.89 2.33
C GLU A 90 -1.74 -31.93 1.58
N ASP A 91 -2.23 -32.43 0.46
CA ASP A 91 -1.53 -33.34 -0.44
C ASP A 91 -0.37 -32.65 -1.17
N ILE A 92 -0.38 -31.31 -1.22
CA ILE A 92 0.62 -30.51 -1.91
C ILE A 92 1.58 -29.89 -0.88
N LYS A 93 2.74 -30.53 -0.66
CA LYS A 93 3.74 -30.15 0.35
C LYS A 93 4.64 -28.99 -0.07
N ILE A 94 4.05 -27.82 -0.43
CA ILE A 94 4.80 -26.62 -0.80
C ILE A 94 4.97 -25.70 0.40
N LYS A 95 6.22 -25.60 0.89
CA LYS A 95 6.58 -24.64 1.94
C LYS A 95 6.82 -23.27 1.32
N ARG A 96 6.26 -22.24 1.98
CA ARG A 96 6.47 -20.84 1.56
C ARG A 96 7.90 -20.40 1.90
N PRO A 97 8.59 -19.68 1.00
CA PRO A 97 9.90 -19.13 1.31
C PRO A 97 9.80 -18.13 2.48
N ARG A 98 10.84 -18.09 3.30
CA ARG A 98 10.94 -17.12 4.41
C ARG A 98 11.04 -15.71 3.84
N ARG A 99 10.26 -14.79 4.42
CA ARG A 99 10.34 -13.37 4.06
C ARG A 99 11.42 -12.69 4.88
N GLU A 100 12.29 -11.97 4.22
CA GLU A 100 13.13 -10.99 4.93
C GLU A 100 12.25 -9.89 5.51
N LYS A 101 12.41 -9.63 6.80
CA LYS A 101 11.75 -8.51 7.48
C LYS A 101 12.66 -7.30 7.36
N LYS A 102 12.49 -6.49 6.32
CA LYS A 102 13.15 -5.18 6.24
C LYS A 102 12.31 -4.18 7.04
N LEU A 103 13.00 -3.40 7.89
CA LEU A 103 12.35 -2.28 8.55
C LEU A 103 11.92 -1.24 7.51
N PRO A 104 10.74 -0.62 7.66
CA PRO A 104 10.32 0.45 6.78
C PRO A 104 11.29 1.63 6.81
N VAL A 105 11.47 2.26 5.67
CA VAL A 105 12.17 3.54 5.58
C VAL A 105 11.30 4.62 6.19
N VAL A 106 11.87 5.42 7.08
CA VAL A 106 11.23 6.58 7.73
C VAL A 106 12.07 7.81 7.41
N LEU A 107 11.41 8.90 7.03
CA LEU A 107 12.04 10.22 6.89
C LEU A 107 12.01 10.93 8.24
N SER A 108 13.05 11.68 8.56
CA SER A 108 13.01 12.62 9.67
C SER A 108 12.03 13.77 9.37
N VAL A 109 11.61 14.50 10.41
CA VAL A 109 10.76 15.69 10.24
C VAL A 109 11.41 16.68 9.28
N LYS A 110 12.72 16.92 9.42
CA LYS A 110 13.49 17.84 8.55
C LYS A 110 13.55 17.34 7.09
N GLU A 111 13.67 16.03 6.85
CA GLU A 111 13.61 15.48 5.48
C GLU A 111 12.21 15.67 4.86
N VAL A 112 11.14 15.53 5.65
CA VAL A 112 9.78 15.79 5.16
C VAL A 112 9.57 17.27 4.88
N GLU A 113 10.05 18.17 5.73
CA GLU A 113 10.02 19.61 5.48
C GLU A 113 10.73 19.97 4.18
N ASN A 114 11.94 19.47 3.97
CA ASN A 114 12.70 19.68 2.75
C ASN A 114 11.98 19.13 1.52
N LEU A 115 11.39 17.93 1.62
CA LEU A 115 10.62 17.32 0.54
C LEU A 115 9.45 18.22 0.09
N ILE A 116 8.70 18.77 1.05
CA ILE A 116 7.56 19.65 0.79
C ILE A 116 8.05 20.99 0.24
N PHE A 117 9.09 21.58 0.84
CA PHE A 117 9.64 22.87 0.46
C PHE A 117 10.16 22.87 -1.00
N HIS A 118 10.92 21.86 -1.39
CA HIS A 118 11.48 21.74 -2.76
C HIS A 118 10.45 21.26 -3.79
N THR A 119 9.19 21.03 -3.41
CA THR A 119 8.12 20.68 -4.35
C THR A 119 7.39 21.94 -4.82
N SER A 120 7.86 22.57 -5.89
CA SER A 120 7.34 23.83 -6.43
C SER A 120 5.93 23.73 -7.02
N ASN A 121 5.56 22.58 -7.62
CA ASN A 121 4.24 22.37 -8.20
C ASN A 121 3.19 22.26 -7.08
N LEU A 122 2.20 23.14 -7.09
CA LEU A 122 1.18 23.26 -6.05
C LEU A 122 0.36 21.96 -5.87
N LYS A 123 -0.06 21.32 -6.96
CA LYS A 123 -0.76 20.03 -6.94
C LYS A 123 0.08 18.95 -6.27
N HIS A 124 1.34 18.82 -6.69
CA HIS A 124 2.25 17.82 -6.15
C HIS A 124 2.52 18.08 -4.65
N ARG A 125 2.73 19.33 -4.27
CA ARG A 125 2.91 19.74 -2.87
C ARG A 125 1.68 19.40 -2.03
N ALA A 126 0.48 19.70 -2.52
CA ALA A 126 -0.77 19.34 -1.86
C ALA A 126 -0.92 17.82 -1.67
N MET A 127 -0.56 17.03 -2.70
CA MET A 127 -0.57 15.56 -2.60
C MET A 127 0.38 15.04 -1.52
N LEU A 128 1.62 15.52 -1.50
CA LEU A 128 2.64 15.08 -0.54
C LEU A 128 2.27 15.49 0.90
N MET A 129 1.81 16.72 1.08
CA MET A 129 1.32 17.22 2.38
C MET A 129 0.15 16.38 2.89
N LEU A 130 -0.83 16.09 2.04
CA LEU A 130 -1.98 15.29 2.43
C LEU A 130 -1.57 13.84 2.78
N MET A 131 -0.68 13.23 2.00
CA MET A 131 -0.16 11.90 2.29
C MET A 131 0.55 11.81 3.63
N TYR A 132 1.41 12.78 3.93
CA TYR A 132 2.16 12.80 5.18
C TYR A 132 1.26 13.17 6.36
N SER A 133 0.43 14.22 6.25
CA SER A 133 -0.33 14.73 7.39
C SER A 133 -1.55 13.88 7.79
N SER A 134 -2.03 13.01 6.88
CA SER A 134 -3.19 12.15 7.15
C SER A 134 -2.88 10.65 7.11
N GLY A 135 -1.67 10.27 6.70
CA GLY A 135 -1.28 8.86 6.55
C GLY A 135 -2.14 8.06 5.55
N ILE A 136 -2.79 8.72 4.61
CA ILE A 136 -3.63 8.09 3.59
C ILE A 136 -2.82 7.16 2.67
N ARG A 137 -3.43 6.04 2.22
CA ARG A 137 -2.78 5.12 1.28
C ARG A 137 -2.75 5.68 -0.14
N LYS A 138 -1.79 5.23 -0.95
CA LYS A 138 -1.64 5.64 -2.36
C LYS A 138 -2.97 5.59 -3.13
N MET A 139 -3.64 4.47 -3.13
CA MET A 139 -4.91 4.32 -3.86
C MET A 139 -6.05 5.16 -3.29
N GLU A 140 -6.07 5.35 -1.98
CA GLU A 140 -7.04 6.21 -1.30
C GLU A 140 -6.86 7.67 -1.71
N LEU A 141 -5.61 8.15 -1.79
CA LEU A 141 -5.30 9.50 -2.30
C LEU A 141 -5.75 9.68 -3.74
N LEU A 142 -5.44 8.71 -4.62
CA LEU A 142 -5.77 8.80 -6.05
C LEU A 142 -7.27 8.82 -6.31
N GLN A 143 -8.04 8.11 -5.49
CA GLN A 143 -9.50 8.02 -5.60
C GLN A 143 -10.25 9.04 -4.75
N LEU A 144 -9.51 9.92 -4.04
CA LEU A 144 -10.10 10.89 -3.13
C LEU A 144 -10.92 11.91 -3.92
N LYS A 145 -12.15 12.16 -3.46
CA LYS A 145 -13.03 13.18 -4.05
C LYS A 145 -12.95 14.49 -3.26
N PRO A 146 -13.20 15.67 -3.87
CA PRO A 146 -13.18 16.93 -3.15
C PRO A 146 -14.06 16.94 -1.89
N LYS A 147 -15.26 16.35 -1.98
CA LYS A 147 -16.21 16.23 -0.84
C LYS A 147 -15.73 15.37 0.32
N ALA A 148 -14.64 14.65 0.16
CA ALA A 148 -14.04 13.86 1.23
C ALA A 148 -13.20 14.71 2.21
N ILE A 149 -12.90 15.95 1.83
CA ILE A 149 -12.24 16.93 2.70
C ILE A 149 -13.31 17.65 3.50
N ASP A 150 -13.39 17.35 4.79
CA ASP A 150 -14.31 17.99 5.73
C ASP A 150 -13.54 19.06 6.50
N SER A 151 -13.65 20.30 6.03
CA SER A 151 -12.91 21.43 6.61
C SER A 151 -13.51 21.95 7.91
N GLU A 152 -14.76 21.62 8.23
CA GLU A 152 -15.39 22.02 9.51
C GLU A 152 -14.93 21.10 10.63
N ARG A 153 -14.93 19.78 10.37
CA ARG A 153 -14.52 18.79 11.35
C ARG A 153 -13.01 18.49 11.32
N MET A 154 -12.27 19.11 10.40
CA MET A 154 -10.83 18.92 10.18
C MET A 154 -10.46 17.43 10.00
N VAL A 155 -11.22 16.71 9.17
CA VAL A 155 -11.00 15.31 8.86
C VAL A 155 -11.02 15.03 7.36
N VAL A 156 -10.32 13.97 6.97
CA VAL A 156 -10.37 13.39 5.63
C VAL A 156 -11.19 12.09 5.71
N LYS A 157 -12.29 12.02 4.96
CA LYS A 157 -13.14 10.84 4.87
C LYS A 157 -12.60 9.87 3.81
N VAL A 158 -12.14 8.70 4.22
CA VAL A 158 -11.66 7.64 3.33
C VAL A 158 -12.75 6.58 3.19
N VAL A 159 -13.38 6.58 2.01
CA VAL A 159 -14.47 5.65 1.70
C VAL A 159 -13.90 4.41 1.01
N GLN A 160 -14.38 3.22 1.39
CA GLN A 160 -13.98 1.92 0.82
C GLN A 160 -12.46 1.68 0.80
N GLY A 161 -11.78 1.99 1.89
CA GLY A 161 -10.38 1.66 2.09
C GLY A 161 -10.11 0.14 1.99
N LYS A 162 -8.88 -0.29 2.28
CA LYS A 162 -8.53 -1.72 2.29
C LYS A 162 -9.50 -2.51 3.18
N GLY A 163 -10.18 -3.50 2.61
CA GLY A 163 -11.21 -4.28 3.30
C GLY A 163 -12.60 -3.64 3.28
N ARG A 164 -12.86 -2.66 2.41
CA ARG A 164 -14.15 -1.97 2.21
C ARG A 164 -14.72 -1.31 3.48
N LYS A 165 -13.84 -0.92 4.41
CA LYS A 165 -14.24 -0.18 5.62
C LYS A 165 -13.93 1.29 5.44
N ASP A 166 -14.91 2.12 5.77
CA ASP A 166 -14.75 3.56 5.83
C ASP A 166 -13.98 3.95 7.09
N ARG A 167 -13.20 5.01 7.00
CA ARG A 167 -12.55 5.62 8.15
C ARG A 167 -12.38 7.12 7.96
N GLN A 168 -12.15 7.79 9.06
CA GLN A 168 -11.71 9.19 9.06
C GLN A 168 -10.26 9.27 9.52
N THR A 169 -9.53 10.24 8.99
CA THR A 169 -8.19 10.58 9.45
C THR A 169 -8.06 12.08 9.55
N ILE A 170 -7.01 12.56 10.21
CA ILE A 170 -6.82 13.99 10.49
C ILE A 170 -6.53 14.80 9.23
N LEU A 171 -7.02 16.03 9.20
CA LEU A 171 -6.70 17.05 8.21
C LEU A 171 -5.95 18.19 8.91
N ALA A 172 -4.66 18.34 8.62
CA ALA A 172 -3.86 19.41 9.23
C ALA A 172 -4.23 20.78 8.63
N PRO A 173 -4.30 21.87 9.44
CA PRO A 173 -4.64 23.22 8.96
C PRO A 173 -3.75 23.68 7.81
N LYS A 174 -2.44 23.55 7.91
CA LYS A 174 -1.48 23.91 6.85
C LYS A 174 -1.74 23.13 5.55
N THR A 175 -2.19 21.87 5.65
CA THR A 175 -2.56 21.07 4.47
C THR A 175 -3.84 21.58 3.84
N LEU A 176 -4.84 21.95 4.65
CA LEU A 176 -6.10 22.52 4.17
C LEU A 176 -5.88 23.84 3.41
N GLU A 177 -5.00 24.70 3.88
CA GLU A 177 -4.64 25.96 3.20
C GLU A 177 -4.11 25.71 1.79
N VAL A 178 -3.15 24.79 1.66
CA VAL A 178 -2.57 24.41 0.34
C VAL A 178 -3.61 23.73 -0.54
N LEU A 179 -4.48 22.89 0.03
CA LEU A 179 -5.58 22.26 -0.71
C LEU A 179 -6.59 23.30 -1.22
N ARG A 180 -6.92 24.33 -0.44
CA ARG A 180 -7.81 25.44 -0.86
C ARG A 180 -7.20 26.24 -2.00
N GLU A 181 -5.90 26.57 -1.90
CA GLU A 181 -5.18 27.26 -3.00
C GLU A 181 -5.19 26.42 -4.27
N TYR A 182 -4.86 25.13 -4.16
CA TYR A 182 -4.90 24.18 -5.27
C TYR A 182 -6.30 24.11 -5.88
N TYR A 183 -7.34 23.94 -5.05
CA TYR A 183 -8.73 23.83 -5.51
C TYR A 183 -9.21 25.08 -6.25
N LYS A 184 -8.84 26.27 -5.78
CA LYS A 184 -9.17 27.55 -6.45
C LYS A 184 -8.57 27.63 -7.85
N ARG A 185 -7.36 27.11 -8.05
CA ARG A 185 -6.64 27.17 -9.34
C ARG A 185 -7.12 26.12 -10.33
N GLU A 186 -7.19 24.89 -9.90
CA GLU A 186 -7.37 23.74 -10.81
C GLU A 186 -8.86 23.33 -10.95
N ARG A 187 -9.69 23.63 -9.94
CA ARG A 187 -11.11 23.28 -9.86
C ARG A 187 -11.39 21.84 -10.32
N PRO A 188 -10.84 20.82 -9.62
CA PRO A 188 -11.04 19.45 -9.97
C PRO A 188 -12.53 19.07 -9.87
N SER A 189 -12.98 18.18 -10.74
CA SER A 189 -14.41 17.83 -10.88
C SER A 189 -14.81 16.60 -10.10
N THR A 190 -14.19 15.47 -10.38
CA THR A 190 -14.57 14.16 -9.82
C THR A 190 -13.59 13.71 -8.73
N TYR A 191 -12.29 13.75 -9.03
CA TYR A 191 -11.24 13.37 -8.10
C TYR A 191 -10.53 14.62 -7.60
N LEU A 192 -10.11 14.61 -6.33
CA LEU A 192 -9.38 15.76 -5.76
C LEU A 192 -8.11 16.08 -6.55
N PHE A 193 -7.44 15.05 -7.09
CA PHE A 193 -6.25 15.21 -7.92
C PHE A 193 -6.47 14.59 -9.29
N GLU A 194 -6.64 15.43 -10.28
CA GLU A 194 -6.85 15.04 -11.68
C GLU A 194 -5.61 15.35 -12.54
N PRO A 195 -5.33 14.57 -13.62
CA PRO A 195 -4.28 14.90 -14.57
C PRO A 195 -4.59 16.21 -15.31
N LEU A 196 -3.57 16.92 -15.73
CA LEU A 196 -3.74 18.12 -16.54
C LEU A 196 -4.48 17.78 -17.85
N GLY A 197 -5.52 18.55 -18.16
CA GLY A 197 -6.31 18.38 -19.40
C GLY A 197 -7.23 17.15 -19.42
N LYS A 198 -7.30 16.34 -18.36
CA LYS A 198 -8.16 15.13 -18.30
C LYS A 198 -9.04 15.14 -17.05
N LYS A 199 -10.04 16.04 -17.04
CA LYS A 199 -11.03 16.09 -15.96
C LYS A 199 -11.83 14.80 -15.86
N GLY A 200 -12.28 14.47 -14.66
CA GLY A 200 -13.06 13.26 -14.39
C GLY A 200 -12.26 11.96 -14.29
N THR A 201 -10.94 12.02 -14.45
CA THR A 201 -10.06 10.86 -14.29
C THR A 201 -9.09 11.04 -13.12
N CYS A 202 -8.68 9.96 -12.48
CA CYS A 202 -7.65 10.03 -11.44
C CYS A 202 -6.23 9.97 -12.02
N ILE A 203 -5.28 10.53 -11.30
CA ILE A 203 -3.84 10.38 -11.60
C ILE A 203 -3.45 8.91 -11.49
N SER A 204 -2.57 8.42 -12.39
CA SER A 204 -2.08 7.05 -12.34
C SER A 204 -1.15 6.81 -11.14
N GLU A 205 -1.09 5.55 -10.67
CA GLU A 205 -0.14 5.16 -9.62
C GLU A 205 1.31 5.49 -10.00
N ARG A 206 1.67 5.24 -11.27
CA ARG A 206 3.01 5.51 -11.82
C ARG A 206 3.35 7.00 -11.77
N THR A 207 2.37 7.85 -12.08
CA THR A 207 2.54 9.31 -11.99
C THR A 207 2.81 9.75 -10.56
N LEU A 208 2.02 9.25 -9.58
CA LEU A 208 2.25 9.56 -8.17
C LEU A 208 3.61 9.08 -7.68
N ASP A 209 4.01 7.85 -8.03
CA ASP A 209 5.33 7.31 -7.67
C ASP A 209 6.47 8.17 -8.28
N HIS A 210 6.29 8.67 -9.51
CA HIS A 210 7.23 9.60 -10.14
C HIS A 210 7.29 10.94 -9.39
N ILE A 211 6.14 11.50 -9.00
CA ILE A 211 6.07 12.75 -8.21
C ILE A 211 6.86 12.60 -6.91
N VAL A 212 6.60 11.53 -6.15
CA VAL A 212 7.28 11.27 -4.87
C VAL A 212 8.80 11.16 -5.07
N LYS A 213 9.26 10.35 -6.01
CA LYS A 213 10.68 10.15 -6.29
C LYS A 213 11.37 11.43 -6.75
N LYS A 214 10.73 12.17 -7.67
CA LYS A 214 11.27 13.43 -8.18
C LYS A 214 11.38 14.49 -7.07
N SER A 215 10.37 14.58 -6.19
CA SER A 215 10.42 15.51 -5.06
C SER A 215 11.49 15.13 -4.04
N ALA A 216 11.67 13.84 -3.74
CA ALA A 216 12.75 13.36 -2.87
C ALA A 216 14.15 13.67 -3.45
N SER A 217 14.34 13.43 -4.73
CA SER A 217 15.60 13.76 -5.42
C SER A 217 15.91 15.25 -5.37
N LYS A 218 14.91 16.13 -5.62
CA LYS A 218 15.08 17.58 -5.53
C LYS A 218 15.40 18.06 -4.10
N ALA A 219 14.90 17.36 -3.10
CA ALA A 219 15.17 17.64 -1.68
C ALA A 219 16.52 17.06 -1.19
N GLY A 220 17.30 16.42 -2.06
CA GLY A 220 18.58 15.80 -1.70
C GLY A 220 18.44 14.57 -0.80
N ILE A 221 17.28 13.93 -0.78
CA ILE A 221 17.03 12.76 0.07
C ILE A 221 17.60 11.51 -0.63
N THR A 222 18.58 10.86 0.01
CA THR A 222 19.25 9.66 -0.52
C THR A 222 18.51 8.35 -0.23
N LYS A 223 17.58 8.38 0.73
CA LYS A 223 16.73 7.22 1.08
C LYS A 223 15.78 6.87 -0.07
N GLU A 224 15.40 5.59 -0.17
CA GLU A 224 14.33 5.17 -1.10
C GLU A 224 12.97 5.65 -0.62
N VAL A 225 12.48 6.75 -1.18
CA VAL A 225 11.20 7.35 -0.81
C VAL A 225 10.08 6.84 -1.72
N SER A 226 9.00 6.41 -1.09
CA SER A 226 7.75 5.98 -1.71
C SER A 226 6.55 6.63 -1.02
N SER A 227 5.36 6.45 -1.59
CA SER A 227 4.11 6.85 -0.92
C SER A 227 3.92 6.18 0.45
N HIS A 228 4.40 4.94 0.60
CA HIS A 228 4.37 4.24 1.89
C HIS A 228 5.37 4.82 2.90
N THR A 229 6.50 5.33 2.43
CA THR A 229 7.49 6.01 3.29
C THR A 229 6.87 7.20 4.01
N LEU A 230 6.09 8.05 3.31
CA LEU A 230 5.40 9.19 3.93
C LEU A 230 4.40 8.74 5.00
N ARG A 231 3.65 7.67 4.72
CA ARG A 231 2.71 7.10 5.69
C ARG A 231 3.43 6.45 6.89
N HIS A 232 4.58 5.80 6.68
CA HIS A 232 5.40 5.27 7.77
C HIS A 232 5.96 6.40 8.64
N SER A 233 6.45 7.47 8.00
CA SER A 233 6.94 8.65 8.72
C SER A 233 5.84 9.32 9.54
N PHE A 234 4.63 9.48 8.99
CA PHE A 234 3.47 9.98 9.74
C PHE A 234 3.20 9.14 10.99
N ALA A 235 3.13 7.83 10.85
CA ALA A 235 2.82 6.94 11.97
C ALA A 235 3.93 6.94 13.03
N THR A 236 5.19 6.94 12.60
CA THR A 236 6.36 6.99 13.51
C THR A 236 6.40 8.31 14.27
N HIS A 237 6.22 9.44 13.58
CA HIS A 237 6.24 10.76 14.23
C HIS A 237 5.06 10.97 15.19
N LEU A 238 3.86 10.41 14.88
CA LEU A 238 2.77 10.43 15.85
C LEU A 238 3.10 9.62 17.11
N LEU A 239 3.73 8.47 16.93
CA LEU A 239 4.13 7.62 18.07
C LEU A 239 5.20 8.31 18.91
N GLU A 240 6.19 8.96 18.28
CA GLU A 240 7.23 9.77 18.94
C GLU A 240 6.64 10.98 19.67
N ALA A 241 5.53 11.52 19.15
CA ALA A 241 4.76 12.59 19.82
C ALA A 241 3.85 12.09 20.95
N GLY A 242 3.90 10.79 21.32
CA GLY A 242 3.14 10.21 22.42
C GLY A 242 1.72 9.77 22.08
N VAL A 243 1.33 9.79 20.79
CA VAL A 243 -0.01 9.32 20.38
C VAL A 243 -0.09 7.80 20.56
N SER A 244 -1.16 7.32 21.17
CA SER A 244 -1.33 5.89 21.44
C SER A 244 -1.34 5.05 20.16
N LEU A 245 -0.74 3.86 20.23
CA LEU A 245 -0.69 2.93 19.10
C LEU A 245 -2.09 2.56 18.58
N ARG A 246 -3.08 2.53 19.48
CA ARG A 246 -4.47 2.25 19.14
C ARG A 246 -5.07 3.34 18.25
N LEU A 247 -4.86 4.61 18.61
CA LEU A 247 -5.34 5.73 17.81
C LEU A 247 -4.63 5.78 16.44
N ILE A 248 -3.32 5.53 16.41
CA ILE A 248 -2.57 5.42 15.14
C ILE A 248 -3.12 4.28 14.28
N GLN A 249 -3.47 3.14 14.86
CA GLN A 249 -4.13 2.03 14.15
C GLN A 249 -5.44 2.46 13.49
N GLU A 250 -6.27 3.20 14.20
CA GLU A 250 -7.56 3.72 13.71
C GLU A 250 -7.38 4.73 12.59
N LEU A 251 -6.54 5.73 12.78
CA LEU A 251 -6.20 6.73 11.76
C LEU A 251 -5.69 6.09 10.46
N LEU A 252 -4.83 5.09 10.60
CA LEU A 252 -4.28 4.36 9.45
C LEU A 252 -5.29 3.36 8.85
N GLY A 253 -6.32 2.95 9.57
CA GLY A 253 -7.25 1.89 9.17
C GLY A 253 -6.55 0.55 9.00
N HIS A 254 -5.74 0.15 9.99
CA HIS A 254 -5.17 -1.18 10.08
C HIS A 254 -6.14 -2.13 10.78
N THR A 255 -6.46 -3.25 10.15
CA THR A 255 -7.36 -4.27 10.72
C THR A 255 -6.72 -5.03 11.88
N SER A 256 -5.40 -5.00 12.01
CA SER A 256 -4.65 -5.70 13.07
C SER A 256 -3.59 -4.78 13.68
N LEU A 257 -3.51 -4.77 15.01
CA LEU A 257 -2.45 -4.10 15.77
C LEU A 257 -1.05 -4.57 15.37
N LYS A 258 -0.91 -5.84 14.98
CA LYS A 258 0.37 -6.39 14.49
C LYS A 258 0.95 -5.59 13.31
N THR A 259 0.10 -4.98 12.48
CA THR A 259 0.55 -4.13 11.37
C THR A 259 1.07 -2.78 11.87
N THR A 260 0.51 -2.27 12.98
CA THR A 260 0.89 -0.98 13.56
C THR A 260 2.08 -1.13 14.52
N SER A 261 2.23 -2.29 15.17
CA SER A 261 3.34 -2.54 16.11
C SER A 261 4.73 -2.46 15.47
N ILE A 262 4.83 -2.50 14.14
CA ILE A 262 6.11 -2.30 13.44
C ILE A 262 6.71 -0.93 13.76
N TYR A 263 5.89 0.08 14.05
CA TYR A 263 6.36 1.43 14.38
C TYR A 263 7.05 1.51 15.75
N LEU A 264 6.73 0.60 16.68
CA LEU A 264 7.44 0.50 17.97
C LEU A 264 8.94 0.21 17.81
N HIS A 265 9.30 -0.50 16.73
CA HIS A 265 10.71 -0.80 16.43
C HIS A 265 11.42 0.33 15.66
N LEU A 266 10.68 1.36 15.26
CA LEU A 266 11.19 2.49 14.47
C LEU A 266 11.35 3.76 15.31
N THR A 267 10.68 3.82 16.45
CA THR A 267 10.78 4.95 17.37
C THR A 267 12.02 4.80 18.25
N ASN A 268 12.78 5.86 18.37
CA ASN A 268 13.79 6.01 19.40
C ASN A 268 13.07 6.33 20.73
N VAL A 269 12.48 5.32 21.36
CA VAL A 269 12.01 5.49 22.75
C VAL A 269 13.26 5.71 23.60
N ASN A 270 13.51 6.96 23.94
CA ASN A 270 14.57 7.29 24.87
C ASN A 270 14.09 6.88 26.28
N PRO A 271 14.66 5.82 26.90
CA PRO A 271 14.27 5.40 28.25
C PRO A 271 14.37 6.53 29.29
N GLY A 272 15.25 7.52 29.05
CA GLY A 272 15.38 8.71 29.89
C GLY A 272 14.21 9.69 29.87
N LYS A 273 13.21 9.48 28.96
CA LYS A 273 11.95 10.25 28.96
C LYS A 273 10.80 9.52 29.68
N VAL A 274 11.06 8.29 30.16
CA VAL A 274 10.08 7.51 30.92
C VAL A 274 10.27 7.83 32.38
N THR A 275 9.39 8.64 32.95
CA THR A 275 9.38 8.92 34.39
C THR A 275 8.73 7.74 35.12
N SER A 276 9.38 7.24 36.15
CA SER A 276 8.79 6.19 36.97
C SER A 276 7.54 6.70 37.68
N PRO A 277 6.47 5.90 37.78
CA PRO A 277 5.26 6.31 38.50
C PRO A 277 5.55 6.72 39.97
N ILE A 278 6.58 6.19 40.56
CA ILE A 278 6.97 6.56 41.94
C ILE A 278 7.37 8.02 42.10
N GLU A 279 7.87 8.65 41.03
CA GLU A 279 8.24 10.07 41.03
C GLU A 279 7.02 11.02 41.18
N SER A 280 5.83 10.51 40.95
CA SER A 280 4.57 11.22 41.13
C SER A 280 3.87 10.91 42.44
N MET A 281 4.47 10.05 43.29
CA MET A 281 3.90 9.67 44.59
C MET A 281 4.44 10.57 45.68
N ASN A 282 3.57 11.08 46.54
CA ASN A 282 3.92 11.78 47.77
C ASN A 282 4.19 10.77 48.91
N ILE A 283 5.34 10.11 48.85
CA ILE A 283 5.81 9.16 49.87
C ILE A 283 7.10 9.68 50.52
#